data_a265bc36cd407d221a810d161d28b895
#
_entry.id   a265bc36cd407d221a810d161d28b895
#
_cell.length_a   1.000
_cell.length_b   1.000
_cell.length_c   1.000
_cell.angle_alpha   90.00
_cell.angle_beta   90.00
_cell.angle_gamma   90.00
#
_symmetry.space_group_name_H-M   'P 1'
#
loop_
_entity.id
_entity.type
_entity.pdbx_description
1 polymer ?
#
loop_
_entity_poly.entity_id
_entity_poly.type
_entity_poly.pdbx_seq_one_letter_code
_entity_poly.pdbx_strand_id
1 'polypeptide(L)'
;FQQINENAIQPLDNGDITIEEALKEAEVPIRQFMYGQVQRKDVKLFVDMAGDSYDIDSAALEKEYEESGQSAYDAIPMTIMIPSFIIGELRQAFIMGFLIYIPFIVIDMVVASVLMSMGMMMLPPTTISLPFKILLFILADGWNLVIGSVVKTFY
;
A
#
# COMPACT_ATOMS: atom_id res chain seq x y z
N PHE A 1 -0.73 13.16 -11.38
CA PHE A 1 0.51 13.55 -12.10
C PHE A 1 0.29 14.72 -13.04
N GLN A 2 -0.81 14.75 -13.80
CA GLN A 2 -1.08 15.84 -14.73
C GLN A 2 -1.14 17.19 -14.01
N GLN A 3 -1.86 17.29 -12.89
CA GLN A 3 -1.94 18.50 -12.07
C GLN A 3 -0.57 18.95 -11.54
N ILE A 4 0.30 18.03 -11.12
CA ILE A 4 1.65 18.37 -10.67
C ILE A 4 2.47 18.95 -11.83
N ASN A 5 2.35 18.35 -13.02
CA ASN A 5 3.05 18.84 -14.19
C ASN A 5 2.60 20.24 -14.60
N GLU A 6 1.29 20.48 -14.63
CA GLU A 6 0.69 21.76 -15.07
C GLU A 6 0.89 22.88 -14.05
N ASN A 7 0.75 22.58 -12.75
CA ASN A 7 0.73 23.61 -11.70
C ASN A 7 2.09 23.83 -11.02
N ALA A 8 3.00 22.84 -11.07
CA ALA A 8 4.28 22.94 -10.40
C ALA A 8 5.48 22.86 -11.38
N ILE A 9 5.56 21.80 -12.20
CA ILE A 9 6.76 21.56 -13.01
C ILE A 9 6.88 22.56 -14.16
N GLN A 10 5.82 22.74 -14.96
CA GLN A 10 5.87 23.66 -16.10
C GLN A 10 6.09 25.13 -15.69
N PRO A 11 5.41 25.69 -14.67
CA PRO A 11 5.68 27.04 -14.19
C PRO A 11 7.10 27.20 -13.62
N LEU A 12 7.63 26.16 -12.95
CA LEU A 12 9.01 26.16 -12.47
C LEU A 12 10.02 26.18 -13.62
N ASP A 13 9.83 25.35 -14.63
CA ASP A 13 10.72 25.29 -15.83
C ASP A 13 10.69 26.60 -16.64
N ASN A 14 9.53 27.27 -16.67
CA ASN A 14 9.38 28.57 -17.32
C ASN A 14 9.97 29.74 -16.48
N GLY A 15 10.29 29.49 -15.21
CA GLY A 15 10.78 30.53 -14.30
C GLY A 15 9.69 31.44 -13.71
N ASP A 16 8.41 31.02 -13.81
CA ASP A 16 7.25 31.80 -13.33
C ASP A 16 7.08 31.69 -11.82
N ILE A 17 7.54 30.58 -11.22
CA ILE A 17 7.46 30.32 -9.77
C ILE A 17 8.81 29.85 -9.22
N THR A 18 8.98 29.98 -7.91
CA THR A 18 10.15 29.50 -7.20
C THR A 18 10.04 28.01 -6.88
N ILE A 19 11.16 27.37 -6.53
CA ILE A 19 11.18 25.96 -6.10
C ILE A 19 10.27 25.72 -4.89
N GLU A 20 10.23 26.68 -3.94
CA GLU A 20 9.38 26.57 -2.76
C GLU A 20 7.89 26.61 -3.10
N GLU A 21 7.49 27.45 -4.05
CA GLU A 21 6.12 27.53 -4.53
C GLU A 21 5.75 26.26 -5.32
N ALA A 22 6.63 25.77 -6.20
CA ALA A 22 6.43 24.54 -6.92
C ALA A 22 6.25 23.33 -5.99
N LEU A 23 7.01 23.25 -4.91
CA LEU A 23 6.85 22.20 -3.90
C LEU A 23 5.50 22.28 -3.18
N LYS A 24 5.02 23.48 -2.84
CA LYS A 24 3.70 23.67 -2.23
C LYS A 24 2.56 23.27 -3.18
N GLU A 25 2.66 23.68 -4.44
CA GLU A 25 1.67 23.28 -5.46
C GLU A 25 1.66 21.77 -5.71
N ALA A 26 2.83 21.13 -5.69
CA ALA A 26 2.94 19.68 -5.83
C ALA A 26 2.42 18.92 -4.59
N GLU A 27 2.53 19.51 -3.39
CA GLU A 27 2.04 18.89 -2.14
C GLU A 27 0.54 18.63 -2.17
N VAL A 28 -0.26 19.55 -2.72
CA VAL A 28 -1.72 19.47 -2.71
C VAL A 28 -2.25 18.17 -3.37
N PRO A 29 -1.93 17.87 -4.63
CA PRO A 29 -2.41 16.64 -5.27
C PRO A 29 -1.81 15.35 -4.66
N ILE A 30 -0.59 15.42 -4.11
CA ILE A 30 0.02 14.29 -3.39
C ILE A 30 -0.75 14.02 -2.11
N ARG A 31 -1.07 15.04 -1.34
CA ARG A 31 -1.86 14.95 -0.11
C ARG A 31 -3.25 14.37 -0.39
N GLN A 32 -3.95 14.86 -1.41
CA GLN A 32 -5.26 14.34 -1.81
C GLN A 32 -5.21 12.85 -2.20
N PHE A 33 -4.15 12.44 -2.90
CA PHE A 33 -3.95 11.03 -3.23
C PHE A 33 -3.77 10.17 -1.97
N MET A 34 -2.92 10.62 -1.02
CA MET A 34 -2.70 9.90 0.23
C MET A 34 -3.95 9.78 1.10
N TYR A 35 -4.83 10.80 1.12
CA TYR A 35 -6.08 10.75 1.88
C TYR A 35 -6.97 9.58 1.48
N GLY A 36 -7.03 9.26 0.18
CA GLY A 36 -7.82 8.14 -0.32
C GLY A 36 -7.32 6.77 0.11
N GLN A 37 -6.05 6.66 0.49
CA GLN A 37 -5.38 5.40 0.76
C GLN A 37 -5.05 5.19 2.25
N VAL A 38 -4.88 6.29 3.00
CA VAL A 38 -4.47 6.20 4.41
C VAL A 38 -5.61 5.67 5.29
N GLN A 39 -5.28 4.80 6.25
CA GLN A 39 -6.24 4.30 7.22
C GLN A 39 -6.21 5.13 8.50
N ARG A 40 -7.39 5.44 9.06
CA ARG A 40 -7.54 6.22 10.30
C ARG A 40 -6.63 5.75 11.44
N LYS A 41 -6.56 4.43 11.65
CA LYS A 41 -5.75 3.84 12.72
C LYS A 41 -4.25 4.12 12.57
N ASP A 42 -3.77 4.26 11.33
CA ASP A 42 -2.37 4.54 11.06
C ASP A 42 -2.07 6.02 11.28
N VAL A 43 -2.96 6.92 10.88
CA VAL A 43 -2.86 8.35 11.20
C VAL A 43 -2.87 8.56 12.72
N LYS A 44 -3.85 7.94 13.42
CA LYS A 44 -3.95 8.03 14.88
C LYS A 44 -2.67 7.55 15.56
N LEU A 45 -2.12 6.42 15.12
CA LEU A 45 -0.86 5.89 15.68
C LEU A 45 0.26 6.92 15.62
N PHE A 46 0.46 7.57 14.47
CA PHE A 46 1.54 8.54 14.32
C PHE A 46 1.25 9.89 14.99
N VAL A 47 -0.01 10.31 15.08
CA VAL A 47 -0.41 11.46 15.90
C VAL A 47 -0.11 11.20 17.37
N ASP A 48 -0.53 10.04 17.90
CA ASP A 48 -0.26 9.66 19.29
C ASP A 48 1.25 9.53 19.58
N MET A 49 2.03 9.02 18.62
CA MET A 49 3.49 8.94 18.74
C MET A 49 4.19 10.30 18.67
N ALA A 50 3.65 11.23 17.91
CA ALA A 50 4.18 12.59 17.80
C ALA A 50 3.94 13.40 19.09
N GLY A 51 2.96 13.01 19.89
CA GLY A 51 2.62 13.63 21.17
C GLY A 51 2.41 15.14 21.04
N ASP A 52 2.84 15.89 22.04
CA ASP A 52 2.68 17.35 22.11
C ASP A 52 3.50 18.14 21.06
N SER A 53 4.29 17.44 20.23
CA SER A 53 5.18 18.11 19.26
C SER A 53 4.42 18.89 18.17
N TYR A 54 3.17 18.54 17.90
CA TYR A 54 2.37 19.14 16.83
C TYR A 54 1.04 19.74 17.31
N ASP A 55 0.76 19.72 18.61
CA ASP A 55 -0.51 20.24 19.19
C ASP A 55 -1.77 19.68 18.50
N ILE A 56 -1.72 18.40 18.13
CA ILE A 56 -2.82 17.70 17.46
C ILE A 56 -3.45 16.72 18.45
N ASP A 57 -4.71 16.97 18.82
CA ASP A 57 -5.49 16.06 19.64
C ASP A 57 -6.09 14.96 18.78
N SER A 58 -5.68 13.71 19.01
CA SER A 58 -6.18 12.54 18.29
C SER A 58 -7.69 12.32 18.47
N ALA A 59 -8.26 12.72 19.60
CA ALA A 59 -9.70 12.60 19.85
C ALA A 59 -10.50 13.67 19.12
N ALA A 60 -9.95 14.89 19.00
CA ALA A 60 -10.55 15.96 18.22
C ALA A 60 -10.51 15.63 16.72
N LEU A 61 -9.39 15.07 16.24
CA LEU A 61 -9.22 14.62 14.86
C LEU A 61 -10.24 13.54 14.47
N GLU A 62 -10.52 12.61 15.38
CA GLU A 62 -11.51 11.55 15.16
C GLU A 62 -12.92 12.12 14.95
N LYS A 63 -13.33 13.09 15.78
CA LYS A 63 -14.61 13.80 15.63
C LYS A 63 -14.69 14.60 14.34
N GLU A 64 -13.64 15.34 14.01
CA GLU A 64 -13.57 16.11 12.79
C GLU A 64 -13.64 15.22 11.55
N TYR A 65 -13.03 14.05 11.60
CA TYR A 65 -13.15 13.06 10.53
C TYR A 65 -14.58 12.53 10.36
N GLU A 66 -15.32 12.33 11.45
CA GLU A 66 -16.73 11.91 11.39
C GLU A 66 -17.62 12.98 10.77
N GLU A 67 -17.31 14.26 10.98
CA GLU A 67 -18.10 15.39 10.48
C GLU A 67 -17.71 15.78 9.04
N SER A 68 -16.43 15.88 8.74
CA SER A 68 -15.88 16.42 7.48
C SER A 68 -15.16 15.40 6.61
N GLY A 69 -15.03 14.15 7.07
CA GLY A 69 -14.38 13.08 6.32
C GLY A 69 -12.87 13.31 6.15
N GLN A 70 -12.37 13.08 4.93
CA GLN A 70 -10.94 13.16 4.63
C GLN A 70 -10.34 14.57 4.77
N SER A 71 -11.16 15.62 4.70
CA SER A 71 -10.68 17.00 4.86
C SER A 71 -10.15 17.31 6.27
N ALA A 72 -10.52 16.51 7.28
CA ALA A 72 -9.91 16.57 8.61
C ALA A 72 -8.38 16.38 8.59
N TYR A 73 -7.86 15.73 7.56
CA TYR A 73 -6.43 15.49 7.41
C TYR A 73 -5.66 16.69 6.84
N ASP A 74 -6.32 17.75 6.42
CA ASP A 74 -5.66 18.96 5.90
C ASP A 74 -4.78 19.64 6.94
N ALA A 75 -5.16 19.55 8.22
CA ALA A 75 -4.39 20.06 9.34
C ALA A 75 -3.18 19.20 9.74
N ILE A 76 -3.09 17.95 9.24
CA ILE A 76 -2.03 17.02 9.62
C ILE A 76 -0.76 17.32 8.82
N PRO A 77 0.41 17.51 9.49
CA PRO A 77 1.67 17.73 8.80
C PRO A 77 2.07 16.51 7.94
N MET A 78 2.76 16.75 6.83
CA MET A 78 3.27 15.70 5.95
C MET A 78 4.22 14.72 6.65
N THR A 79 4.91 15.17 7.69
CA THR A 79 5.78 14.33 8.54
C THR A 79 5.02 13.21 9.26
N ILE A 80 3.72 13.38 9.52
CA ILE A 80 2.83 12.37 10.09
C ILE A 80 2.10 11.63 8.97
N MET A 81 1.65 12.33 7.94
CA MET A 81 0.87 11.75 6.84
C MET A 81 1.67 10.72 6.03
N ILE A 82 2.92 11.04 5.67
CA ILE A 82 3.76 10.15 4.85
C ILE A 82 3.98 8.78 5.53
N PRO A 83 4.45 8.68 6.78
CA PRO A 83 4.64 7.38 7.42
C PRO A 83 3.33 6.64 7.65
N SER A 84 2.23 7.34 7.92
CA SER A 84 0.89 6.75 8.04
C SER A 84 0.46 6.08 6.74
N PHE A 85 0.66 6.76 5.61
CA PHE A 85 0.40 6.24 4.28
C PHE A 85 1.28 5.02 3.97
N ILE A 86 2.60 5.13 4.19
CA ILE A 86 3.55 4.05 3.90
C ILE A 86 3.20 2.77 4.68
N ILE A 87 2.85 2.88 5.97
CA ILE A 87 2.45 1.70 6.76
C ILE A 87 1.16 1.07 6.24
N GLY A 88 0.20 1.87 5.83
CA GLY A 88 -1.04 1.41 5.20
C GLY A 88 -0.75 0.61 3.93
N GLU A 89 0.05 1.15 3.02
CA GLU A 89 0.46 0.54 1.76
C GLU A 89 1.25 -0.75 1.97
N LEU A 90 2.23 -0.75 2.89
CA LEU A 90 2.99 -1.95 3.23
C LEU A 90 2.08 -3.06 3.76
N ARG A 91 1.15 -2.75 4.66
CA ARG A 91 0.18 -3.73 5.17
C ARG A 91 -0.64 -4.34 4.04
N GLN A 92 -1.15 -3.52 3.14
CA GLN A 92 -1.96 -3.97 2.01
C GLN A 92 -1.15 -4.85 1.06
N ALA A 93 0.09 -4.45 0.75
CA ALA A 93 1.01 -5.25 -0.05
C ALA A 93 1.29 -6.63 0.58
N PHE A 94 1.51 -6.68 1.90
CA PHE A 94 1.69 -7.96 2.62
C PHE A 94 0.45 -8.84 2.56
N ILE A 95 -0.74 -8.28 2.76
CA ILE A 95 -2.01 -9.03 2.68
C ILE A 95 -2.19 -9.62 1.28
N MET A 96 -1.99 -8.81 0.23
CA MET A 96 -2.08 -9.27 -1.15
C MET A 96 -1.06 -10.36 -1.46
N GLY A 97 0.21 -10.17 -1.06
CA GLY A 97 1.27 -11.16 -1.24
C GLY A 97 0.96 -12.47 -0.53
N PHE A 98 0.41 -12.40 0.69
CA PHE A 98 0.00 -13.58 1.43
C PHE A 98 -1.14 -14.35 0.75
N LEU A 99 -2.17 -13.64 0.30
CA LEU A 99 -3.32 -14.27 -0.40
C LEU A 99 -2.88 -14.98 -1.70
N ILE A 100 -1.96 -14.38 -2.45
CA ILE A 100 -1.41 -14.97 -3.66
C ILE A 100 -0.56 -16.20 -3.31
N TYR A 101 0.09 -16.23 -2.15
CA TYR A 101 0.97 -17.30 -1.73
C TYR A 101 0.21 -18.54 -1.20
N ILE A 102 -1.01 -18.37 -0.64
CA ILE A 102 -1.80 -19.50 -0.08
C ILE A 102 -1.93 -20.68 -1.04
N PRO A 103 -2.37 -20.55 -2.31
CA PRO A 103 -2.51 -21.70 -3.21
C PRO A 103 -1.20 -22.44 -3.45
N PHE A 104 -0.05 -21.75 -3.42
CA PHE A 104 1.25 -22.38 -3.57
C PHE A 104 1.67 -23.20 -2.36
N ILE A 105 1.33 -22.74 -1.13
CA ILE A 105 1.53 -23.53 0.09
C ILE A 105 0.70 -24.82 0.05
N VAL A 106 -0.55 -24.73 -0.40
CA VAL A 106 -1.43 -25.91 -0.50
C VAL A 106 -0.82 -26.96 -1.44
N ILE A 107 -0.28 -26.56 -2.58
CA ILE A 107 0.40 -27.47 -3.49
C ILE A 107 1.61 -28.11 -2.81
N ASP A 108 2.45 -27.35 -2.10
CA ASP A 108 3.60 -27.89 -1.39
C ASP A 108 3.18 -28.93 -0.34
N MET A 109 2.12 -28.67 0.42
CA MET A 109 1.61 -29.61 1.42
C MET A 109 1.08 -30.90 0.79
N VAL A 110 0.34 -30.80 -0.32
CA VAL A 110 -0.19 -31.97 -1.03
C VAL A 110 0.96 -32.80 -1.60
N VAL A 111 1.91 -32.20 -2.29
CA VAL A 111 3.07 -32.89 -2.87
C VAL A 111 3.91 -33.53 -1.75
N ALA A 112 4.16 -32.81 -0.65
CA ALA A 112 4.91 -33.36 0.48
C ALA A 112 4.21 -34.56 1.10
N SER A 113 2.91 -34.54 1.31
CA SER A 113 2.16 -35.66 1.87
C SER A 113 2.14 -36.87 0.95
N VAL A 114 2.03 -36.69 -0.36
CA VAL A 114 2.12 -37.78 -1.36
C VAL A 114 3.51 -38.40 -1.34
N LEU A 115 4.58 -37.62 -1.39
CA LEU A 115 5.96 -38.12 -1.36
C LEU A 115 6.27 -38.88 -0.06
N MET A 116 5.83 -38.37 1.08
CA MET A 116 6.00 -39.05 2.36
C MET A 116 5.26 -40.39 2.38
N SER A 117 4.03 -40.48 1.82
CA SER A 117 3.25 -41.70 1.76
C SER A 117 3.90 -42.77 0.85
N MET A 118 4.66 -42.32 -0.15
CA MET A 118 5.44 -43.21 -1.04
C MET A 118 6.81 -43.62 -0.47
N GLY A 119 7.17 -43.18 0.72
CA GLY A 119 8.46 -43.45 1.34
C GLY A 119 9.64 -42.65 0.79
N MET A 120 9.39 -41.66 -0.05
CA MET A 120 10.41 -40.83 -0.69
C MET A 120 10.82 -39.62 0.21
N MET A 121 11.34 -39.93 1.42
CA MET A 121 11.73 -38.91 2.40
C MET A 121 12.94 -38.05 1.99
N MET A 122 13.75 -38.51 1.03
CA MET A 122 14.97 -37.82 0.61
C MET A 122 14.77 -36.79 -0.52
N LEU A 123 13.62 -36.81 -1.19
CA LEU A 123 13.34 -35.85 -2.26
C LEU A 123 12.76 -34.56 -1.70
N PRO A 124 13.32 -33.37 -2.03
CA PRO A 124 12.79 -32.10 -1.57
C PRO A 124 11.42 -31.84 -2.22
N PRO A 125 10.32 -31.74 -1.42
CA PRO A 125 8.95 -31.56 -1.95
C PRO A 125 8.81 -30.28 -2.79
N THR A 126 9.55 -29.24 -2.43
CA THR A 126 9.54 -27.94 -3.12
C THR A 126 10.01 -28.01 -4.57
N THR A 127 10.98 -28.86 -4.86
CA THR A 127 11.50 -29.07 -6.24
C THR A 127 10.47 -29.81 -7.11
N ILE A 128 9.78 -30.80 -6.55
CA ILE A 128 8.76 -31.56 -7.26
C ILE A 128 7.48 -30.76 -7.43
N SER A 129 7.13 -29.90 -6.48
CA SER A 129 5.94 -29.03 -6.56
C SER A 129 6.07 -27.89 -7.56
N LEU A 130 7.30 -27.51 -7.94
CA LEU A 130 7.56 -26.36 -8.81
C LEU A 130 6.77 -26.39 -10.14
N PRO A 131 6.78 -27.49 -10.93
CA PRO A 131 6.01 -27.53 -12.18
C PRO A 131 4.49 -27.38 -11.94
N PHE A 132 3.97 -27.92 -10.84
CA PHE A 132 2.55 -27.79 -10.49
C PHE A 132 2.20 -26.34 -10.11
N LYS A 133 3.10 -25.63 -9.43
CA LYS A 133 2.93 -24.21 -9.11
C LYS A 133 2.88 -23.35 -10.37
N ILE A 134 3.80 -23.59 -11.31
CA ILE A 134 3.83 -22.86 -12.58
C ILE A 134 2.55 -23.12 -13.36
N LEU A 135 2.13 -24.39 -13.44
CA LEU A 135 0.91 -24.77 -14.14
C LEU A 135 -0.34 -24.11 -13.50
N LEU A 136 -0.46 -24.14 -12.18
CA LEU A 136 -1.55 -23.46 -11.46
C LEU A 136 -1.57 -21.97 -11.76
N PHE A 137 -0.42 -21.31 -11.71
CA PHE A 137 -0.33 -19.87 -11.97
C PHE A 137 -0.77 -19.51 -13.39
N ILE A 138 -0.41 -20.33 -14.38
CA ILE A 138 -0.83 -20.15 -15.77
C ILE A 138 -2.33 -20.41 -15.92
N LEU A 139 -2.85 -21.52 -15.38
CA LEU A 139 -4.26 -21.89 -15.50
C LEU A 139 -5.20 -20.93 -14.78
N ALA A 140 -4.77 -20.36 -13.68
CA ALA A 140 -5.53 -19.35 -12.92
C ALA A 140 -5.41 -17.94 -13.49
N ASP A 141 -4.72 -17.75 -14.63
CA ASP A 141 -4.38 -16.43 -15.17
C ASP A 141 -3.75 -15.51 -14.09
N GLY A 142 -2.73 -16.07 -13.41
CA GLY A 142 -2.14 -15.48 -12.21
C GLY A 142 -1.64 -14.05 -12.42
N TRP A 143 -1.12 -13.72 -13.60
CA TRP A 143 -0.68 -12.36 -13.92
C TRP A 143 -1.82 -11.37 -13.89
N ASN A 144 -2.97 -11.71 -14.46
CA ASN A 144 -4.15 -10.86 -14.47
C ASN A 144 -4.71 -10.68 -13.05
N LEU A 145 -4.73 -11.75 -12.25
CA LEU A 145 -5.14 -11.67 -10.84
C LEU A 145 -4.20 -10.76 -10.02
N VAL A 146 -2.88 -10.91 -10.17
CA VAL A 146 -1.91 -10.08 -9.45
C VAL A 146 -2.02 -8.61 -9.85
N ILE A 147 -1.89 -8.32 -11.14
CA ILE A 147 -1.94 -6.94 -11.66
C ILE A 147 -3.31 -6.33 -11.42
N GLY A 148 -4.39 -7.06 -11.71
CA GLY A 148 -5.75 -6.59 -11.50
C GLY A 148 -6.08 -6.30 -10.04
N SER A 149 -5.56 -7.10 -9.09
CA SER A 149 -5.73 -6.84 -7.66
C SER A 149 -4.98 -5.60 -7.22
N VAL A 150 -3.74 -5.42 -7.67
CA VAL A 150 -2.93 -4.23 -7.34
C VAL A 150 -3.57 -2.97 -7.92
N VAL A 151 -3.96 -2.99 -9.19
CA VAL A 151 -4.56 -1.81 -9.83
C VAL A 151 -5.87 -1.41 -9.14
N LYS A 152 -6.72 -2.36 -8.77
CA LYS A 152 -8.00 -2.10 -8.07
C LYS A 152 -7.85 -1.47 -6.68
N THR A 153 -6.67 -1.50 -6.08
CA THR A 153 -6.44 -0.80 -4.79
C THR A 153 -6.31 0.70 -4.96
N PHE A 154 -6.04 1.19 -6.17
CA PHE A 154 -5.86 2.62 -6.46
C PHE A 154 -7.08 3.25 -7.16
N TYR A 155 -8.10 2.47 -7.48
CA TYR A 155 -9.34 2.87 -8.11
C TYR A 155 -10.52 2.29 -7.32
#